data_5825d462d1ac37a228d00db6fead81a8
#
_entry.id   5825d462d1ac37a228d00db6fead81a8
#
_cell.length_a   1.000
_cell.length_b   1.000
_cell.length_c   1.000
_cell.angle_alpha   90.00
_cell.angle_beta   90.00
_cell.angle_gamma   90.00
#
_symmetry.space_group_name_H-M   'P 1'
#
loop_
_entity.id
_entity.type
_entity.pdbx_description
1 polymer ?
#
loop_
_entity_poly.entity_id
_entity_poly.type
_entity_poly.pdbx_seq_one_letter_code
_entity_poly.pdbx_strand_id
1 'polypeptide(L)'
;MYKYEYLPPYFLQNGVTMTTYTALWANRDWESKTTHPEPEYHEVIFTGGQGVPIFGKVAIPPNAHSTIVGTYGITGELDQQWFLRILGRKAYAQGYAVVLFDWRAHGKTAELSPTLTSDGLYEGEDFVRIAETAAKMGCPSPFWFTGYSLGGQLALWGVKAAADLAPKDINIAGGAVICPSLDSFRSLTYLVTHPFGKYIESRIAKELKKLAWKIHAVYPESMQPEAIERANSIWGFDEELVIARLGFATVADYYQASSGLELLPKLSKPTLILYAADDPLFDPAIIPDLEVAATKNPDIDLLLTRYGGHVGYVSSKKCQNQYEDPDQWWAWNRVLEWIETSRSQKIENGSMQKSKV
;
A
#
# COMPACT_ATOMS: atom_id res chain seq x y z
N MET A 1 -21.05 8.25 10.19
CA MET A 1 -21.52 7.01 10.88
C MET A 1 -20.77 5.84 10.23
N TYR A 2 -20.00 5.08 10.99
CA TYR A 2 -19.21 3.97 10.42
C TYR A 2 -20.13 2.94 9.77
N LYS A 3 -19.90 2.64 8.48
CA LYS A 3 -20.65 1.62 7.72
C LYS A 3 -20.38 0.21 8.28
N TYR A 4 -19.22 0.02 8.89
CA TYR A 4 -18.78 -1.24 9.50
C TYR A 4 -18.31 -0.97 10.94
N GLU A 5 -18.70 -1.85 11.87
CA GLU A 5 -18.22 -1.84 13.24
C GLU A 5 -17.10 -2.88 13.39
N TYR A 6 -15.84 -2.45 13.32
CA TYR A 6 -14.71 -3.33 13.54
C TYR A 6 -14.55 -3.64 15.04
N LEU A 7 -14.53 -4.92 15.39
CA LEU A 7 -14.41 -5.41 16.76
C LEU A 7 -13.18 -6.32 16.90
N PRO A 8 -12.05 -5.81 17.41
CA PRO A 8 -10.88 -6.63 17.72
C PRO A 8 -11.11 -7.49 18.98
N PRO A 9 -10.28 -8.53 19.24
CA PRO A 9 -10.18 -9.16 20.54
C PRO A 9 -9.94 -8.10 21.64
N TYR A 10 -10.47 -8.34 22.85
CA TYR A 10 -10.42 -7.36 23.94
C TYR A 10 -9.00 -6.86 24.24
N PHE A 11 -8.01 -7.75 24.24
CA PHE A 11 -6.61 -7.40 24.50
C PHE A 11 -5.92 -6.65 23.36
N LEU A 12 -6.57 -6.53 22.19
CA LEU A 12 -6.09 -5.78 21.03
C LEU A 12 -6.86 -4.46 20.79
N GLN A 13 -7.67 -4.01 21.76
CA GLN A 13 -8.40 -2.75 21.70
C GLN A 13 -7.51 -1.52 22.04
N ASN A 14 -6.28 -1.54 21.50
CA ASN A 14 -5.31 -0.44 21.63
C ASN A 14 -4.33 -0.52 20.47
N GLY A 15 -4.09 0.61 19.79
CA GLY A 15 -3.28 0.68 18.59
C GLY A 15 -1.85 0.15 18.77
N VAL A 16 -1.17 0.51 19.87
CA VAL A 16 0.18 0.01 20.17
C VAL A 16 0.19 -1.50 20.34
N THR A 17 -0.77 -2.03 21.11
CA THR A 17 -0.87 -3.48 21.35
C THR A 17 -1.19 -4.24 20.06
N MET A 18 -2.12 -3.74 19.26
CA MET A 18 -2.47 -4.33 17.95
C MET A 18 -1.27 -4.32 17.01
N THR A 19 -0.58 -3.19 16.86
CA THR A 19 0.62 -3.05 16.02
C THR A 19 1.73 -3.99 16.45
N THR A 20 2.00 -4.06 17.76
CA THR A 20 3.02 -4.94 18.33
C THR A 20 2.67 -6.41 18.14
N TYR A 21 1.39 -6.78 18.38
CA TYR A 21 0.90 -8.14 18.16
C TYR A 21 1.07 -8.57 16.69
N THR A 22 0.68 -7.70 15.78
CA THR A 22 0.79 -7.97 14.33
C THR A 22 2.24 -8.16 13.91
N ALA A 23 3.13 -7.30 14.37
CA ALA A 23 4.55 -7.36 14.02
C ALA A 23 5.29 -8.59 14.61
N LEU A 24 4.93 -9.05 15.80
CA LEU A 24 5.72 -10.05 16.53
C LEU A 24 5.08 -11.43 16.64
N TRP A 25 3.76 -11.55 16.56
CA TRP A 25 3.04 -12.82 16.79
C TRP A 25 2.16 -13.24 15.61
N ALA A 26 1.38 -12.33 15.04
CA ALA A 26 0.44 -12.68 13.96
C ALA A 26 1.15 -13.24 12.72
N ASN A 27 2.41 -12.85 12.51
CA ASN A 27 3.26 -13.30 11.41
C ASN A 27 3.81 -14.74 11.58
N ARG A 28 3.62 -15.38 12.74
CA ARG A 28 4.21 -16.71 12.99
C ARG A 28 3.37 -17.87 12.48
N ASP A 29 2.06 -17.69 12.48
CA ASP A 29 1.09 -18.75 12.15
C ASP A 29 0.00 -18.28 11.16
N TRP A 30 0.24 -17.16 10.48
CA TRP A 30 -0.71 -16.56 9.54
C TRP A 30 -1.14 -17.53 8.43
N GLU A 31 -0.27 -18.44 8.00
CA GLU A 31 -0.57 -19.42 6.96
C GLU A 31 -1.69 -20.37 7.38
N SER A 32 -1.64 -20.86 8.62
CA SER A 32 -2.69 -21.74 9.18
C SER A 32 -4.01 -21.01 9.45
N LYS A 33 -3.96 -19.68 9.54
CA LYS A 33 -5.11 -18.81 9.81
C LYS A 33 -5.69 -18.16 8.54
N THR A 34 -5.14 -18.49 7.38
CA THR A 34 -5.61 -18.02 6.07
C THR A 34 -6.25 -19.18 5.32
N THR A 35 -7.48 -19.00 4.84
CA THR A 35 -8.34 -20.08 4.35
C THR A 35 -7.83 -20.72 3.05
N HIS A 36 -7.07 -19.99 2.23
CA HIS A 36 -6.67 -20.43 0.88
C HIS A 36 -5.15 -20.66 0.78
N PRO A 37 -4.70 -21.59 -0.10
CA PRO A 37 -3.29 -21.83 -0.34
C PRO A 37 -2.62 -20.65 -1.07
N GLU A 38 -1.29 -20.62 -1.02
CA GLU A 38 -0.49 -19.69 -1.80
C GLU A 38 -0.68 -19.97 -3.30
N PRO A 39 -0.93 -18.95 -4.13
CA PRO A 39 -0.90 -19.11 -5.59
C PRO A 39 0.48 -19.49 -6.09
N GLU A 40 0.52 -20.20 -7.22
CA GLU A 40 1.75 -20.37 -7.95
C GLU A 40 2.08 -19.12 -8.74
N TYR A 41 3.13 -18.41 -8.33
CA TYR A 41 3.54 -17.16 -8.93
C TYR A 41 4.63 -17.33 -9.97
N HIS A 42 4.52 -16.57 -11.06
CA HIS A 42 5.62 -16.35 -12.01
C HIS A 42 6.36 -15.07 -11.65
N GLU A 43 7.68 -15.12 -11.54
CA GLU A 43 8.53 -13.94 -11.34
C GLU A 43 8.67 -13.15 -12.65
N VAL A 44 8.57 -11.82 -12.55
CA VAL A 44 8.62 -10.91 -13.69
C VAL A 44 9.44 -9.68 -13.34
N ILE A 45 10.22 -9.18 -14.29
CA ILE A 45 10.82 -7.87 -14.21
C ILE A 45 10.00 -6.93 -15.10
N PHE A 46 9.25 -6.03 -14.48
CA PHE A 46 8.49 -4.99 -15.16
C PHE A 46 9.39 -3.80 -15.51
N THR A 47 9.02 -3.05 -16.53
CA THR A 47 9.61 -1.73 -16.79
C THR A 47 8.67 -0.68 -16.21
N GLY A 48 9.06 -0.08 -15.11
CA GLY A 48 8.34 1.00 -14.44
C GLY A 48 8.52 2.34 -15.13
N GLY A 49 8.03 3.40 -14.49
CA GLY A 49 8.22 4.78 -14.92
C GLY A 49 9.71 5.10 -15.06
N GLN A 50 10.04 5.95 -16.03
CA GLN A 50 11.42 6.33 -16.37
C GLN A 50 12.32 5.13 -16.72
N GLY A 51 11.74 3.98 -17.08
CA GLY A 51 12.49 2.77 -17.44
C GLY A 51 13.10 2.01 -16.25
N VAL A 52 12.70 2.29 -15.02
CA VAL A 52 13.21 1.61 -13.83
C VAL A 52 12.74 0.16 -13.83
N PRO A 53 13.65 -0.84 -13.73
CA PRO A 53 13.24 -2.24 -13.61
C PRO A 53 12.64 -2.50 -12.22
N ILE A 54 11.44 -3.10 -12.20
CA ILE A 54 10.67 -3.41 -11.00
C ILE A 54 10.45 -4.92 -10.94
N PHE A 55 10.93 -5.56 -9.89
CA PHE A 55 10.67 -6.98 -9.66
C PHE A 55 9.25 -7.19 -9.14
N GLY A 56 8.57 -8.21 -9.65
CA GLY A 56 7.26 -8.61 -9.16
C GLY A 56 6.92 -10.06 -9.45
N LYS A 57 5.76 -10.45 -8.98
CA LYS A 57 5.18 -11.79 -9.07
C LYS A 57 3.76 -11.71 -9.60
N VAL A 58 3.44 -12.58 -10.55
CA VAL A 58 2.12 -12.64 -11.21
C VAL A 58 1.51 -14.02 -11.04
N ALA A 59 0.25 -14.09 -10.64
CA ALA A 59 -0.54 -15.31 -10.64
C ALA A 59 -1.91 -15.04 -11.28
N ILE A 60 -2.31 -15.86 -12.25
CA ILE A 60 -3.57 -15.71 -13.00
C ILE A 60 -4.40 -16.98 -12.80
N PRO A 61 -5.51 -16.93 -12.04
CA PRO A 61 -6.39 -18.09 -11.90
C PRO A 61 -7.13 -18.38 -13.20
N PRO A 62 -7.58 -19.63 -13.43
CA PRO A 62 -8.49 -19.94 -14.50
C PRO A 62 -9.75 -19.05 -14.43
N ASN A 63 -10.14 -18.48 -15.57
CA ASN A 63 -11.29 -17.57 -15.67
C ASN A 63 -11.19 -16.32 -14.79
N ALA A 64 -9.98 -15.77 -14.62
CA ALA A 64 -9.79 -14.51 -13.94
C ALA A 64 -10.70 -13.42 -14.55
N HIS A 65 -11.33 -12.60 -13.67
CA HIS A 65 -12.30 -11.60 -14.10
C HIS A 65 -11.86 -10.16 -13.86
N SER A 66 -10.76 -9.97 -13.14
CA SER A 66 -10.21 -8.66 -12.76
C SER A 66 -8.79 -8.87 -12.23
N THR A 67 -8.03 -7.79 -12.06
CA THR A 67 -6.64 -7.85 -11.59
C THR A 67 -6.43 -6.92 -10.40
N ILE A 68 -5.73 -7.41 -9.38
CA ILE A 68 -5.26 -6.61 -8.26
C ILE A 68 -3.75 -6.46 -8.36
N VAL A 69 -3.27 -5.21 -8.37
CA VAL A 69 -1.84 -4.86 -8.34
C VAL A 69 -1.52 -4.28 -6.97
N GLY A 70 -0.63 -4.91 -6.23
CA GLY A 70 -0.38 -4.56 -4.84
C GLY A 70 1.07 -4.48 -4.43
N THR A 71 1.35 -3.62 -3.43
CA THR A 71 2.65 -3.51 -2.81
C THR A 71 2.53 -3.26 -1.30
N TYR A 72 3.66 -3.25 -0.62
CA TYR A 72 3.78 -3.24 0.84
C TYR A 72 4.38 -1.92 1.37
N GLY A 73 4.40 -1.78 2.70
CA GLY A 73 4.92 -0.62 3.40
C GLY A 73 6.45 -0.46 3.35
N ILE A 74 6.96 0.48 4.14
CA ILE A 74 8.39 0.79 4.20
C ILE A 74 9.18 -0.41 4.71
N THR A 75 10.36 -0.64 4.12
CA THR A 75 11.33 -1.70 4.40
C THR A 75 10.88 -3.14 4.06
N GLY A 76 11.84 -4.03 3.92
CA GLY A 76 11.60 -5.44 3.62
C GLY A 76 11.63 -5.78 2.14
N GLU A 77 11.16 -6.98 1.84
CA GLU A 77 11.11 -7.56 0.50
C GLU A 77 9.85 -8.40 0.33
N LEU A 78 9.37 -8.55 -0.88
CA LEU A 78 8.08 -9.18 -1.21
C LEU A 78 7.90 -10.57 -0.58
N ASP A 79 8.95 -11.39 -0.58
CA ASP A 79 8.89 -12.76 -0.05
C ASP A 79 8.61 -12.83 1.45
N GLN A 80 8.96 -11.77 2.19
CA GLN A 80 8.75 -11.66 3.64
C GLN A 80 7.45 -10.92 4.01
N GLN A 81 6.72 -10.37 3.04
CA GLN A 81 5.52 -9.58 3.27
C GLN A 81 4.28 -10.46 3.46
N TRP A 82 4.24 -11.18 4.58
CA TRP A 82 3.17 -12.12 4.90
C TRP A 82 1.77 -11.50 4.80
N PHE A 83 1.60 -10.23 5.20
CA PHE A 83 0.31 -9.55 5.15
C PHE A 83 -0.16 -9.30 3.71
N LEU A 84 0.77 -9.00 2.78
CA LEU A 84 0.46 -8.90 1.35
C LEU A 84 0.20 -10.27 0.73
N ARG A 85 0.89 -11.32 1.19
CA ARG A 85 0.64 -12.70 0.74
C ARG A 85 -0.76 -13.18 1.12
N ILE A 86 -1.32 -12.74 2.26
CA ILE A 86 -2.73 -13.00 2.60
C ILE A 86 -3.66 -12.42 1.53
N LEU A 87 -3.45 -11.18 1.10
CA LEU A 87 -4.20 -10.61 0.00
C LEU A 87 -4.10 -11.49 -1.25
N GLY A 88 -2.89 -11.89 -1.62
CA GLY A 88 -2.65 -12.74 -2.80
C GLY A 88 -3.46 -14.03 -2.77
N ARG A 89 -3.43 -14.77 -1.66
CA ARG A 89 -4.21 -16.01 -1.47
C ARG A 89 -5.70 -15.78 -1.62
N LYS A 90 -6.23 -14.76 -0.95
CA LYS A 90 -7.66 -14.44 -0.91
C LYS A 90 -8.16 -13.96 -2.28
N ALA A 91 -7.45 -13.04 -2.90
CA ALA A 91 -7.80 -12.47 -4.20
C ALA A 91 -7.76 -13.55 -5.30
N TYR A 92 -6.71 -14.37 -5.34
CA TYR A 92 -6.60 -15.46 -6.30
C TYR A 92 -7.75 -16.46 -6.18
N ALA A 93 -8.11 -16.86 -4.96
CA ALA A 93 -9.22 -17.78 -4.71
C ALA A 93 -10.58 -17.19 -5.10
N GLN A 94 -10.72 -15.86 -5.12
CA GLN A 94 -11.92 -15.16 -5.58
C GLN A 94 -11.92 -14.87 -7.09
N GLY A 95 -10.94 -15.37 -7.85
CA GLY A 95 -10.89 -15.21 -9.30
C GLY A 95 -10.23 -13.91 -9.77
N TYR A 96 -9.47 -13.24 -8.92
CA TYR A 96 -8.63 -12.12 -9.35
C TYR A 96 -7.25 -12.61 -9.82
N ALA A 97 -6.76 -12.10 -10.93
CA ALA A 97 -5.33 -12.13 -11.19
C ALA A 97 -4.61 -11.23 -10.17
N VAL A 98 -3.46 -11.68 -9.70
CA VAL A 98 -2.72 -11.02 -8.63
C VAL A 98 -1.33 -10.64 -9.13
N VAL A 99 -0.98 -9.37 -8.99
CA VAL A 99 0.34 -8.83 -9.29
C VAL A 99 0.88 -8.18 -8.02
N LEU A 100 1.95 -8.72 -7.47
CA LEU A 100 2.63 -8.18 -6.29
C LEU A 100 4.04 -7.78 -6.68
N PHE A 101 4.55 -6.65 -6.18
CA PHE A 101 5.85 -6.16 -6.61
C PHE A 101 6.66 -5.51 -5.48
N ASP A 102 8.00 -5.61 -5.61
CA ASP A 102 8.97 -4.82 -4.85
C ASP A 102 9.06 -3.44 -5.46
N TRP A 103 8.67 -2.40 -4.74
CA TRP A 103 8.77 -1.04 -5.22
C TRP A 103 10.24 -0.53 -5.22
N ARG A 104 10.47 0.66 -5.74
CA ARG A 104 11.83 1.22 -5.92
C ARG A 104 12.67 1.11 -4.65
N ALA A 105 13.95 0.77 -4.80
CA ALA A 105 14.92 0.56 -3.74
C ALA A 105 14.61 -0.58 -2.75
N HIS A 106 13.55 -1.37 -2.92
CA HIS A 106 13.18 -2.45 -2.00
C HIS A 106 13.30 -3.83 -2.62
N GLY A 107 13.48 -4.84 -1.75
CA GLY A 107 13.54 -6.24 -2.13
C GLY A 107 14.53 -6.54 -3.26
N LYS A 108 14.08 -7.30 -4.26
CA LYS A 108 14.87 -7.61 -5.46
C LYS A 108 14.98 -6.41 -6.43
N THR A 109 14.05 -5.45 -6.39
CA THR A 109 14.16 -4.22 -7.18
C THR A 109 15.40 -3.41 -6.81
N ALA A 110 15.82 -3.42 -5.54
CA ALA A 110 17.05 -2.78 -5.08
C ALA A 110 18.33 -3.36 -5.72
N GLU A 111 18.28 -4.59 -6.19
CA GLU A 111 19.40 -5.25 -6.89
C GLU A 111 19.40 -4.95 -8.40
N LEU A 112 18.26 -4.52 -8.95
CA LEU A 112 18.07 -4.21 -10.36
C LEU A 112 18.33 -2.75 -10.70
N SER A 113 18.21 -1.84 -9.72
CA SER A 113 18.36 -0.40 -9.91
C SER A 113 18.77 0.32 -8.64
N PRO A 114 19.65 1.33 -8.73
CA PRO A 114 20.00 2.20 -7.61
C PRO A 114 18.97 3.32 -7.37
N THR A 115 17.85 3.33 -8.10
CA THR A 115 16.85 4.39 -8.00
C THR A 115 16.10 4.28 -6.66
N LEU A 116 16.20 5.32 -5.84
CA LEU A 116 15.50 5.40 -4.56
C LEU A 116 14.03 5.77 -4.74
N THR A 117 13.26 5.64 -3.66
CA THR A 117 11.86 6.04 -3.60
C THR A 117 11.66 7.54 -3.82
N SER A 118 10.47 7.91 -4.24
CA SER A 118 9.97 9.28 -4.29
C SER A 118 8.66 9.43 -3.51
N ASP A 119 8.36 8.49 -2.62
CA ASP A 119 7.13 8.40 -1.82
C ASP A 119 5.84 8.55 -2.66
N GLY A 120 5.92 8.08 -3.90
CA GLY A 120 4.77 8.01 -4.81
C GLY A 120 4.84 8.91 -6.04
N LEU A 121 5.64 9.99 -6.04
CA LEU A 121 5.71 10.94 -7.16
C LEU A 121 6.03 10.24 -8.50
N TYR A 122 6.92 9.26 -8.48
CA TYR A 122 7.29 8.46 -9.65
C TYR A 122 6.75 7.02 -9.57
N GLU A 123 6.55 6.46 -8.38
CA GLU A 123 5.96 5.14 -8.19
C GLU A 123 4.51 5.08 -8.68
N GLY A 124 3.81 6.22 -8.73
CA GLY A 124 2.50 6.29 -9.36
C GLY A 124 2.51 5.81 -10.82
N GLU A 125 3.51 6.20 -11.60
CA GLU A 125 3.69 5.69 -12.97
C GLU A 125 4.06 4.20 -12.97
N ASP A 126 4.85 3.71 -12.00
CA ASP A 126 5.22 2.29 -11.92
C ASP A 126 3.98 1.40 -11.87
N PHE A 127 2.97 1.74 -11.06
CA PHE A 127 1.70 1.01 -11.00
C PHE A 127 1.01 0.92 -12.37
N VAL A 128 0.98 2.01 -13.11
CA VAL A 128 0.35 2.05 -14.45
C VAL A 128 1.12 1.16 -15.42
N ARG A 129 2.46 1.26 -15.47
CA ARG A 129 3.31 0.45 -16.35
C ARG A 129 3.29 -1.03 -16.01
N ILE A 130 3.19 -1.37 -14.72
CA ILE A 130 2.99 -2.75 -14.26
C ILE A 130 1.64 -3.28 -14.77
N ALA A 131 0.55 -2.51 -14.64
CA ALA A 131 -0.76 -2.90 -15.15
C ALA A 131 -0.76 -3.10 -16.68
N GLU A 132 -0.09 -2.21 -17.44
CA GLU A 132 0.10 -2.36 -18.89
C GLU A 132 0.81 -3.67 -19.27
N THR A 133 1.88 -3.99 -18.55
CA THR A 133 2.64 -5.22 -18.81
C THR A 133 1.85 -6.45 -18.40
N ALA A 134 1.19 -6.41 -17.23
CA ALA A 134 0.34 -7.49 -16.75
C ALA A 134 -0.84 -7.78 -17.70
N ALA A 135 -1.45 -6.75 -18.28
CA ALA A 135 -2.49 -6.92 -19.30
C ALA A 135 -1.99 -7.69 -20.53
N LYS A 136 -0.78 -7.39 -20.99
CA LYS A 136 -0.13 -8.12 -22.10
C LYS A 136 0.21 -9.57 -21.74
N MET A 137 0.36 -9.88 -20.45
CA MET A 137 0.55 -11.24 -19.94
C MET A 137 -0.75 -12.02 -19.79
N GLY A 138 -1.91 -11.41 -20.02
CA GLY A 138 -3.23 -12.03 -19.93
C GLY A 138 -3.98 -11.72 -18.62
N CYS A 139 -3.48 -10.81 -17.79
CA CYS A 139 -4.23 -10.32 -16.64
C CYS A 139 -5.44 -9.49 -17.12
N PRO A 140 -6.69 -9.83 -16.72
CA PRO A 140 -7.88 -9.16 -17.24
C PRO A 140 -8.15 -7.81 -16.57
N SER A 141 -8.72 -6.87 -17.33
CA SER A 141 -9.35 -5.67 -16.76
C SER A 141 -10.67 -6.03 -16.06
N PRO A 142 -11.14 -5.22 -15.08
CA PRO A 142 -10.52 -4.00 -14.58
C PRO A 142 -9.35 -4.26 -13.62
N PHE A 143 -8.40 -3.30 -13.55
CA PHE A 143 -7.29 -3.31 -12.60
C PHE A 143 -7.62 -2.47 -11.38
N TRP A 144 -7.21 -2.95 -10.20
CA TRP A 144 -7.34 -2.29 -8.90
C TRP A 144 -5.97 -2.17 -8.24
N PHE A 145 -5.63 -0.98 -7.77
CA PHE A 145 -4.37 -0.74 -7.08
C PHE A 145 -4.55 -0.82 -5.58
N THR A 146 -3.61 -1.45 -4.88
CA THR A 146 -3.69 -1.64 -3.43
C THR A 146 -2.32 -1.60 -2.78
N GLY A 147 -2.34 -1.35 -1.47
CA GLY A 147 -1.16 -1.36 -0.63
C GLY A 147 -1.50 -0.97 0.80
N TYR A 148 -0.52 -1.06 1.66
CA TYR A 148 -0.66 -0.65 3.05
C TYR A 148 0.53 0.20 3.50
N SER A 149 0.32 1.05 4.51
CA SER A 149 1.34 1.96 5.03
C SER A 149 1.90 2.84 3.90
N LEU A 150 3.20 2.97 3.74
CA LEU A 150 3.80 3.69 2.61
C LEU A 150 3.37 3.10 1.25
N GLY A 151 3.29 1.77 1.11
CA GLY A 151 2.76 1.14 -0.11
C GLY A 151 1.31 1.52 -0.43
N GLY A 152 0.52 1.86 0.59
CA GLY A 152 -0.81 2.44 0.41
C GLY A 152 -0.74 3.86 -0.18
N GLN A 153 0.19 4.70 0.26
CA GLN A 153 0.45 6.00 -0.35
C GLN A 153 0.90 5.85 -1.81
N LEU A 154 1.82 4.92 -2.09
CA LEU A 154 2.27 4.64 -3.47
C LEU A 154 1.09 4.23 -4.36
N ALA A 155 0.16 3.41 -3.85
CA ALA A 155 -1.04 3.00 -4.58
C ALA A 155 -2.01 4.18 -4.84
N LEU A 156 -2.15 5.13 -3.90
CA LEU A 156 -2.93 6.37 -4.14
C LEU A 156 -2.33 7.19 -5.28
N TRP A 157 -1.00 7.34 -5.32
CA TRP A 157 -0.30 7.97 -6.45
C TRP A 157 -0.49 7.19 -7.75
N GLY A 158 -0.55 5.84 -7.69
CA GLY A 158 -0.91 4.98 -8.80
C GLY A 158 -2.31 5.28 -9.35
N VAL A 159 -3.31 5.42 -8.46
CA VAL A 159 -4.68 5.79 -8.85
C VAL A 159 -4.72 7.16 -9.51
N LYS A 160 -3.95 8.14 -9.00
CA LYS A 160 -3.83 9.47 -9.61
C LYS A 160 -3.17 9.39 -10.98
N ALA A 161 -2.04 8.70 -11.08
CA ALA A 161 -1.32 8.54 -12.34
C ALA A 161 -2.17 7.82 -13.41
N ALA A 162 -3.02 6.88 -13.00
CA ALA A 162 -3.92 6.18 -13.91
C ALA A 162 -4.95 7.09 -14.60
N ALA A 163 -5.31 8.22 -14.01
CA ALA A 163 -6.20 9.17 -14.63
C ALA A 163 -5.53 9.87 -15.83
N ASP A 164 -4.23 10.09 -15.74
CA ASP A 164 -3.47 10.87 -16.72
C ASP A 164 -2.72 9.99 -17.73
N LEU A 165 -2.25 8.81 -17.31
CA LEU A 165 -1.28 7.99 -18.05
C LEU A 165 -1.82 6.64 -18.55
N ALA A 166 -2.94 6.14 -18.01
CA ALA A 166 -3.43 4.82 -18.42
C ALA A 166 -3.81 4.79 -19.90
N PRO A 167 -3.35 3.80 -20.68
CA PRO A 167 -3.80 3.59 -22.05
C PRO A 167 -5.32 3.38 -22.10
N LYS A 168 -5.96 3.80 -23.21
CA LYS A 168 -7.42 3.75 -23.36
C LYS A 168 -8.01 2.34 -23.35
N ASP A 169 -7.19 1.35 -23.69
CA ASP A 169 -7.54 -0.07 -23.73
C ASP A 169 -7.36 -0.77 -22.37
N ILE A 170 -6.78 -0.09 -21.37
CA ILE A 170 -6.58 -0.63 -20.04
C ILE A 170 -7.48 0.09 -19.03
N ASN A 171 -8.45 -0.64 -18.51
CA ASN A 171 -9.34 -0.11 -17.48
C ASN A 171 -8.71 -0.24 -16.09
N ILE A 172 -8.11 0.83 -15.56
CA ILE A 172 -7.73 0.95 -14.15
C ILE A 172 -8.93 1.56 -13.43
N ALA A 173 -9.62 0.74 -12.64
CA ALA A 173 -10.92 1.07 -12.06
C ALA A 173 -10.84 1.96 -10.81
N GLY A 174 -9.75 1.86 -10.07
CA GLY A 174 -9.55 2.59 -8.83
C GLY A 174 -8.55 1.91 -7.90
N GLY A 175 -8.65 2.16 -6.59
CA GLY A 175 -7.77 1.55 -5.60
C GLY A 175 -8.41 1.35 -4.23
N ALA A 176 -7.77 0.53 -3.40
CA ALA A 176 -8.17 0.31 -2.02
C ALA A 176 -6.91 0.19 -1.14
N VAL A 177 -6.77 1.03 -0.14
CA VAL A 177 -5.55 1.14 0.66
C VAL A 177 -5.81 1.01 2.16
N ILE A 178 -4.83 0.45 2.88
CA ILE A 178 -4.93 0.21 4.32
C ILE A 178 -3.89 1.07 5.04
N CYS A 179 -4.33 1.94 5.95
CA CYS A 179 -3.49 2.85 6.73
C CYS A 179 -2.39 3.50 5.87
N PRO A 180 -2.74 4.18 4.76
CA PRO A 180 -1.72 4.85 3.95
C PRO A 180 -0.98 5.92 4.74
N SER A 181 0.31 6.14 4.46
CA SER A 181 1.00 7.33 4.94
C SER A 181 0.43 8.54 4.21
N LEU A 182 -0.28 9.41 4.93
CA LEU A 182 -0.98 10.54 4.31
C LEU A 182 -0.20 11.84 4.42
N ASP A 183 0.54 12.02 5.50
CA ASP A 183 1.35 13.20 5.77
C ASP A 183 2.61 12.77 6.53
N SER A 184 3.70 12.58 5.79
CA SER A 184 4.97 12.09 6.34
C SER A 184 5.59 13.11 7.29
N PHE A 185 5.45 14.44 7.03
CA PHE A 185 5.99 15.47 7.90
C PHE A 185 5.37 15.42 9.30
N ARG A 186 4.03 15.45 9.37
CA ARG A 186 3.28 15.39 10.64
C ARG A 186 3.51 14.06 11.34
N SER A 187 3.46 12.96 10.60
CA SER A 187 3.60 11.61 11.17
C SER A 187 5.00 11.36 11.74
N LEU A 188 6.06 11.73 11.06
CA LEU A 188 7.43 11.59 11.59
C LEU A 188 7.70 12.53 12.76
N THR A 189 7.18 13.76 12.71
CA THR A 189 7.24 14.68 13.85
C THR A 189 6.54 14.10 15.07
N TYR A 190 5.33 13.56 14.90
CA TYR A 190 4.58 12.89 15.96
C TYR A 190 5.30 11.65 16.48
N LEU A 191 5.78 10.79 15.59
CA LEU A 191 6.42 9.51 15.91
C LEU A 191 7.57 9.68 16.90
N VAL A 192 8.38 10.70 16.76
CA VAL A 192 9.52 10.96 17.65
C VAL A 192 9.17 11.68 18.96
N THR A 193 7.90 11.97 19.23
CA THR A 193 7.47 12.61 20.49
C THR A 193 7.32 11.64 21.65
N HIS A 194 7.16 10.33 21.40
CA HIS A 194 6.91 9.33 22.43
C HIS A 194 7.84 8.10 22.32
N PRO A 195 8.09 7.37 23.42
CA PRO A 195 9.11 6.30 23.46
C PRO A 195 8.86 5.17 22.45
N PHE A 196 7.61 4.73 22.26
CA PHE A 196 7.26 3.70 21.31
C PHE A 196 7.58 4.13 19.88
N GLY A 197 7.19 5.36 19.53
CA GLY A 197 7.45 5.92 18.20
C GLY A 197 8.94 6.06 17.92
N LYS A 198 9.74 6.57 18.89
CA LYS A 198 11.21 6.63 18.77
C LYS A 198 11.83 5.26 18.53
N TYR A 199 11.32 4.23 19.20
CA TYR A 199 11.79 2.87 19.00
C TYR A 199 11.49 2.38 17.57
N ILE A 200 10.26 2.57 17.09
CA ILE A 200 9.85 2.17 15.74
C ILE A 200 10.66 2.94 14.69
N GLU A 201 10.76 4.27 14.82
CA GLU A 201 11.56 5.13 13.93
C GLU A 201 13.01 4.64 13.81
N SER A 202 13.67 4.40 14.95
CA SER A 202 15.03 3.87 14.98
C SER A 202 15.17 2.49 14.34
N ARG A 203 14.14 1.64 14.43
CA ARG A 203 14.13 0.33 13.74
C ARG A 203 14.02 0.49 12.24
N ILE A 204 13.11 1.34 11.77
CA ILE A 204 12.94 1.64 10.35
C ILE A 204 14.22 2.27 9.77
N ALA A 205 14.78 3.27 10.45
CA ALA A 205 16.02 3.93 10.03
C ALA A 205 17.18 2.94 9.85
N LYS A 206 17.31 1.96 10.76
CA LYS A 206 18.32 0.89 10.64
C LYS A 206 18.12 0.02 9.41
N GLU A 207 16.87 -0.32 9.10
CA GLU A 207 16.57 -1.14 7.90
C GLU A 207 16.77 -0.33 6.62
N LEU A 208 16.42 0.96 6.59
CA LEU A 208 16.73 1.86 5.47
C LEU A 208 18.24 2.00 5.25
N LYS A 209 19.02 2.13 6.32
CA LYS A 209 20.49 2.19 6.23
C LYS A 209 21.08 0.89 5.67
N LYS A 210 20.57 -0.28 6.08
CA LYS A 210 20.95 -1.56 5.51
C LYS A 210 20.60 -1.65 4.02
N LEU A 211 19.42 -1.15 3.66
CA LEU A 211 18.98 -1.07 2.27
C LEU A 211 19.94 -0.21 1.43
N ALA A 212 20.32 0.98 1.92
CA ALA A 212 21.29 1.83 1.25
C ALA A 212 22.64 1.12 1.05
N TRP A 213 23.13 0.41 2.06
CA TRP A 213 24.36 -0.39 1.94
C TRP A 213 24.20 -1.56 0.98
N LYS A 214 23.04 -2.21 0.91
CA LYS A 214 22.75 -3.27 -0.08
C LYS A 214 22.83 -2.70 -1.50
N ILE A 215 22.21 -1.56 -1.75
CA ILE A 215 22.27 -0.88 -3.06
C ILE A 215 23.70 -0.44 -3.38
N HIS A 216 24.41 0.17 -2.44
CA HIS A 216 25.80 0.60 -2.64
C HIS A 216 26.74 -0.57 -2.98
N ALA A 217 26.52 -1.75 -2.40
CA ALA A 217 27.32 -2.91 -2.70
C ALA A 217 27.18 -3.40 -4.16
N VAL A 218 26.02 -3.18 -4.78
CA VAL A 218 25.76 -3.50 -6.20
C VAL A 218 26.13 -2.32 -7.10
N TYR A 219 25.89 -1.09 -6.63
CA TYR A 219 26.07 0.17 -7.37
C TYR A 219 26.93 1.16 -6.56
N PRO A 220 28.25 0.97 -6.45
CA PRO A 220 29.10 1.78 -5.57
C PRO A 220 29.06 3.29 -5.87
N GLU A 221 28.89 3.68 -7.13
CA GLU A 221 28.84 5.07 -7.56
C GLU A 221 27.48 5.75 -7.26
N SER A 222 26.49 4.98 -6.80
CA SER A 222 25.12 5.50 -6.60
C SER A 222 24.97 6.35 -5.34
N MET A 223 25.74 6.10 -4.31
CA MET A 223 25.68 6.77 -3.00
C MET A 223 27.08 6.89 -2.40
N GLN A 224 27.31 8.00 -1.72
CA GLN A 224 28.56 8.16 -0.97
C GLN A 224 28.46 7.43 0.37
N PRO A 225 29.45 6.61 0.78
CA PRO A 225 29.44 5.89 2.05
C PRO A 225 29.21 6.79 3.26
N GLU A 226 29.77 7.99 3.24
CA GLU A 226 29.65 8.97 4.33
C GLU A 226 28.21 9.49 4.47
N ALA A 227 27.48 9.64 3.36
CA ALA A 227 26.07 10.01 3.38
C ALA A 227 25.21 8.88 3.98
N ILE A 228 25.50 7.62 3.61
CA ILE A 228 24.83 6.46 4.22
C ILE A 228 25.09 6.41 5.73
N GLU A 229 26.34 6.71 6.16
CA GLU A 229 26.69 6.71 7.59
C GLU A 229 25.95 7.81 8.37
N ARG A 230 25.69 8.99 7.77
CA ARG A 230 24.94 10.08 8.39
C ARG A 230 23.43 9.82 8.46
N ALA A 231 22.89 8.96 7.61
CA ALA A 231 21.46 8.60 7.55
C ALA A 231 21.03 7.75 8.78
N ASN A 232 20.86 8.40 9.95
CA ASN A 232 20.58 7.72 11.23
C ASN A 232 19.12 7.87 11.71
N SER A 233 18.26 8.47 10.89
CA SER A 233 16.81 8.59 11.08
C SER A 233 16.12 8.46 9.73
N ILE A 234 14.79 8.30 9.70
CA ILE A 234 14.02 8.34 8.45
C ILE A 234 14.22 9.70 7.78
N TRP A 235 14.05 10.78 8.54
CA TRP A 235 14.32 12.13 8.05
C TRP A 235 15.73 12.29 7.48
N GLY A 236 16.76 11.83 8.24
CA GLY A 236 18.15 11.90 7.81
C GLY A 236 18.45 11.03 6.58
N PHE A 237 17.75 9.92 6.41
CA PHE A 237 17.85 9.12 5.18
C PHE A 237 17.36 9.91 3.96
N ASP A 238 16.23 10.57 4.08
CA ASP A 238 15.70 11.38 2.99
C ASP A 238 16.57 12.60 2.71
N GLU A 239 17.05 13.27 3.76
CA GLU A 239 17.94 14.44 3.65
C GLU A 239 19.26 14.10 2.95
N GLU A 240 19.91 13.01 3.34
CA GLU A 240 21.24 12.65 2.85
C GLU A 240 21.22 11.94 1.48
N LEU A 241 20.15 11.16 1.19
CA LEU A 241 20.17 10.23 0.05
C LEU A 241 19.07 10.49 -0.98
N VAL A 242 17.92 11.06 -0.60
CA VAL A 242 16.73 11.13 -1.47
C VAL A 242 16.53 12.49 -2.10
N ILE A 243 16.42 13.57 -1.29
CA ILE A 243 15.91 14.86 -1.76
C ILE A 243 16.74 15.49 -2.87
N ALA A 244 18.08 15.41 -2.80
CA ALA A 244 18.96 15.99 -3.81
C ALA A 244 18.76 15.36 -5.21
N ARG A 245 18.43 14.07 -5.27
CA ARG A 245 18.16 13.33 -6.52
C ARG A 245 16.82 13.69 -7.14
N LEU A 246 15.87 14.11 -6.29
CA LEU A 246 14.53 14.51 -6.70
C LEU A 246 14.46 16.02 -6.97
N GLY A 247 15.52 16.79 -6.67
CA GLY A 247 15.59 18.22 -6.89
C GLY A 247 14.87 19.06 -5.82
N PHE A 248 14.60 18.51 -4.63
CA PHE A 248 14.04 19.25 -3.51
C PHE A 248 15.11 19.96 -2.68
N ALA A 249 14.78 21.17 -2.22
CA ALA A 249 15.67 21.94 -1.35
C ALA A 249 15.67 21.45 0.10
N THR A 250 14.51 20.98 0.58
CA THR A 250 14.33 20.47 1.94
C THR A 250 13.50 19.20 1.97
N VAL A 251 13.66 18.40 3.05
CA VAL A 251 12.81 17.22 3.30
C VAL A 251 11.35 17.64 3.49
N ALA A 252 11.10 18.81 4.08
CA ALA A 252 9.73 19.32 4.25
C ALA A 252 9.03 19.56 2.90
N ASP A 253 9.73 20.17 1.92
CA ASP A 253 9.19 20.37 0.57
C ASP A 253 8.91 19.05 -0.12
N TYR A 254 9.79 18.06 0.05
CA TYR A 254 9.61 16.71 -0.47
C TYR A 254 8.36 16.03 0.13
N TYR A 255 8.20 16.04 1.46
CA TYR A 255 7.05 15.45 2.12
C TYR A 255 5.73 16.15 1.78
N GLN A 256 5.76 17.47 1.59
CA GLN A 256 4.59 18.19 1.12
C GLN A 256 4.22 17.79 -0.32
N ALA A 257 5.20 17.70 -1.22
CA ALA A 257 4.96 17.34 -2.61
C ALA A 257 4.45 15.89 -2.75
N SER A 258 4.95 14.95 -1.95
CA SER A 258 4.56 13.54 -1.95
C SER A 258 3.36 13.22 -1.06
N SER A 259 2.80 14.20 -0.31
CA SER A 259 1.71 14.00 0.63
C SER A 259 0.49 13.29 0.01
N GLY A 260 0.11 12.16 0.58
CA GLY A 260 -1.11 11.47 0.24
C GLY A 260 -2.37 12.29 0.57
N LEU A 261 -2.35 13.06 1.66
CA LEU A 261 -3.47 13.90 2.06
C LEU A 261 -3.75 15.01 1.04
N GLU A 262 -2.71 15.69 0.55
CA GLU A 262 -2.79 16.71 -0.50
C GLU A 262 -3.18 16.13 -1.88
N LEU A 263 -3.04 14.83 -2.04
CA LEU A 263 -3.43 14.10 -3.24
C LEU A 263 -4.92 13.78 -3.28
N LEU A 264 -5.56 13.53 -2.13
CA LEU A 264 -6.95 13.05 -2.05
C LEU A 264 -7.96 13.91 -2.85
N PRO A 265 -7.93 15.25 -2.81
CA PRO A 265 -8.84 16.06 -3.62
C PRO A 265 -8.67 15.90 -5.14
N LYS A 266 -7.55 15.35 -5.60
CA LYS A 266 -7.18 15.19 -7.01
C LYS A 266 -7.52 13.79 -7.56
N LEU A 267 -7.98 12.87 -6.71
CA LEU A 267 -8.39 11.54 -7.14
C LEU A 267 -9.73 11.64 -7.88
N SER A 268 -9.81 10.97 -9.02
CA SER A 268 -10.99 10.94 -9.91
C SER A 268 -11.43 9.52 -10.26
N LYS A 269 -11.01 8.56 -9.44
CA LYS A 269 -11.41 7.16 -9.56
C LYS A 269 -11.82 6.63 -8.18
N PRO A 270 -12.78 5.69 -8.12
CA PRO A 270 -13.20 5.08 -6.86
C PRO A 270 -12.02 4.61 -6.02
N THR A 271 -11.95 5.08 -4.78
CA THR A 271 -10.83 4.81 -3.88
C THR A 271 -11.34 4.54 -2.47
N LEU A 272 -11.06 3.34 -1.95
CA LEU A 272 -11.27 3.03 -0.54
C LEU A 272 -10.03 3.41 0.27
N ILE A 273 -10.23 4.16 1.34
CA ILE A 273 -9.23 4.41 2.36
C ILE A 273 -9.70 3.77 3.66
N LEU A 274 -9.04 2.69 4.08
CA LEU A 274 -9.25 2.06 5.38
C LEU A 274 -8.21 2.62 6.34
N TYR A 275 -8.66 3.27 7.44
CA TYR A 275 -7.77 3.98 8.37
C TYR A 275 -8.18 3.74 9.83
N ALA A 276 -7.19 3.57 10.72
CA ALA A 276 -7.43 3.36 12.15
C ALA A 276 -7.17 4.65 12.94
N ALA A 277 -8.15 5.05 13.76
CA ALA A 277 -8.01 6.25 14.60
C ALA A 277 -6.98 6.07 15.73
N ASP A 278 -6.64 4.84 16.07
CA ASP A 278 -5.65 4.49 17.09
C ASP A 278 -4.29 4.05 16.51
N ASP A 279 -4.01 4.36 15.24
CA ASP A 279 -2.72 4.05 14.61
C ASP A 279 -1.58 4.78 15.36
N PRO A 280 -0.63 4.05 15.98
CA PRO A 280 0.40 4.68 16.80
C PRO A 280 1.57 5.27 16.00
N LEU A 281 1.60 5.06 14.68
CA LEU A 281 2.66 5.55 13.80
C LEU A 281 2.33 6.91 13.19
N PHE A 282 1.05 7.25 13.09
CA PHE A 282 0.59 8.46 12.42
C PHE A 282 -0.01 9.46 13.39
N ASP A 283 0.17 10.74 13.09
CA ASP A 283 -0.40 11.82 13.89
C ASP A 283 -1.94 11.77 13.85
N PRO A 284 -2.62 11.55 15.00
CA PRO A 284 -4.08 11.54 15.03
C PRO A 284 -4.74 12.86 14.60
N ALA A 285 -3.99 13.96 14.61
CA ALA A 285 -4.46 15.24 14.09
C ALA A 285 -4.65 15.27 12.55
N ILE A 286 -4.20 14.22 11.83
CA ILE A 286 -4.50 14.03 10.40
C ILE A 286 -5.97 13.65 10.17
N ILE A 287 -6.63 13.00 11.13
CA ILE A 287 -7.97 12.40 10.96
C ILE A 287 -9.02 13.44 10.54
N PRO A 288 -9.14 14.60 11.21
CA PRO A 288 -10.13 15.61 10.78
C PRO A 288 -9.92 16.07 9.33
N ASP A 289 -8.68 16.22 8.89
CA ASP A 289 -8.36 16.64 7.52
C ASP A 289 -8.70 15.53 6.52
N LEU A 290 -8.45 14.27 6.89
CA LEU A 290 -8.83 13.08 6.11
C LEU A 290 -10.36 12.99 5.96
N GLU A 291 -11.13 13.18 7.03
CA GLU A 291 -12.59 13.18 6.99
C GLU A 291 -13.13 14.31 6.08
N VAL A 292 -12.53 15.51 6.16
CA VAL A 292 -12.88 16.63 5.30
C VAL A 292 -12.56 16.32 3.83
N ALA A 293 -11.38 15.77 3.53
CA ALA A 293 -10.99 15.43 2.18
C ALA A 293 -11.92 14.35 1.58
N ALA A 294 -12.23 13.30 2.34
CA ALA A 294 -13.15 12.25 1.92
C ALA A 294 -14.57 12.76 1.71
N THR A 295 -15.06 13.66 2.57
CA THR A 295 -16.41 14.25 2.42
C THR A 295 -16.52 15.13 1.16
N LYS A 296 -15.44 15.80 0.79
CA LYS A 296 -15.43 16.70 -0.39
C LYS A 296 -15.23 15.97 -1.72
N ASN A 297 -14.65 14.78 -1.69
CA ASN A 297 -14.40 14.01 -2.90
C ASN A 297 -15.32 12.77 -2.95
N PRO A 298 -16.32 12.74 -3.86
CA PRO A 298 -17.28 11.63 -3.97
C PRO A 298 -16.65 10.31 -4.47
N ASP A 299 -15.45 10.35 -5.02
CA ASP A 299 -14.70 9.16 -5.44
C ASP A 299 -13.97 8.48 -4.27
N ILE A 300 -14.03 9.03 -3.05
CA ILE A 300 -13.38 8.48 -1.86
C ILE A 300 -14.40 7.88 -0.90
N ASP A 301 -14.26 6.59 -0.66
CA ASP A 301 -14.92 5.89 0.44
C ASP A 301 -13.93 5.81 1.63
N LEU A 302 -14.20 6.53 2.71
CA LEU A 302 -13.42 6.46 3.94
C LEU A 302 -14.02 5.43 4.91
N LEU A 303 -13.25 4.39 5.23
CA LEU A 303 -13.55 3.44 6.29
C LEU A 303 -12.68 3.74 7.51
N LEU A 304 -13.06 4.75 8.29
CA LEU A 304 -12.39 5.10 9.54
C LEU A 304 -12.89 4.19 10.66
N THR A 305 -11.97 3.52 11.37
CA THR A 305 -12.28 2.65 12.51
C THR A 305 -11.70 3.22 13.80
N ARG A 306 -12.34 2.92 14.94
CA ARG A 306 -11.85 3.32 16.26
C ARG A 306 -10.55 2.61 16.64
N TYR A 307 -10.45 1.33 16.27
CA TYR A 307 -9.32 0.44 16.54
C TYR A 307 -8.75 -0.08 15.23
N GLY A 308 -7.55 -0.62 15.26
CA GLY A 308 -6.91 -1.23 14.09
C GLY A 308 -5.39 -1.27 14.22
N GLY A 309 -4.84 -0.31 14.95
CA GLY A 309 -3.41 -0.08 15.02
C GLY A 309 -2.82 0.18 13.64
N HIS A 310 -1.52 0.03 13.48
CA HIS A 310 -0.91 0.15 12.18
C HIS A 310 -1.05 -1.16 11.41
N VAL A 311 -1.98 -1.16 10.42
CA VAL A 311 -2.21 -2.27 9.46
C VAL A 311 -2.81 -3.57 10.07
N GLY A 312 -2.84 -3.73 11.39
CA GLY A 312 -3.11 -5.01 12.06
C GLY A 312 -4.48 -5.62 11.79
N TYR A 313 -5.53 -4.94 12.17
CA TYR A 313 -6.95 -5.30 11.96
C TYR A 313 -7.30 -6.77 12.19
N VAL A 314 -6.71 -7.39 13.24
CA VAL A 314 -7.07 -8.76 13.64
C VAL A 314 -8.46 -8.75 14.28
N SER A 315 -9.45 -9.40 13.67
CA SER A 315 -10.82 -9.41 14.16
C SER A 315 -11.08 -10.49 15.21
N SER A 316 -11.98 -10.20 16.14
CA SER A 316 -12.53 -11.20 17.07
C SER A 316 -13.45 -12.19 16.36
N LYS A 317 -13.68 -13.35 16.97
CA LYS A 317 -14.67 -14.34 16.43
C LYS A 317 -16.07 -13.74 16.32
N LYS A 318 -16.46 -12.84 17.24
CA LYS A 318 -17.75 -12.12 17.14
C LYS A 318 -17.80 -11.27 15.89
N CYS A 319 -16.74 -10.51 15.59
CA CYS A 319 -16.66 -9.70 14.39
C CYS A 319 -16.68 -10.55 13.11
N GLN A 320 -15.91 -11.67 13.08
CA GLN A 320 -15.92 -12.59 11.95
C GLN A 320 -17.33 -13.14 11.67
N ASN A 321 -18.04 -13.58 12.70
CA ASN A 321 -19.40 -14.09 12.56
C ASN A 321 -20.40 -13.01 12.10
N GLN A 322 -20.21 -11.76 12.54
CA GLN A 322 -21.10 -10.65 12.16
C GLN A 322 -21.03 -10.32 10.67
N TYR A 323 -19.85 -10.47 10.05
CA TYR A 323 -19.61 -10.17 8.65
C TYR A 323 -19.43 -11.42 7.78
N GLU A 324 -19.65 -12.61 8.35
CA GLU A 324 -19.42 -13.90 7.67
C GLU A 324 -18.00 -14.02 7.10
N ASP A 325 -17.04 -13.40 7.78
CA ASP A 325 -15.64 -13.37 7.36
C ASP A 325 -15.01 -14.76 7.44
N PRO A 326 -14.29 -15.21 6.39
CA PRO A 326 -13.69 -16.54 6.37
C PRO A 326 -12.51 -16.69 7.35
N ASP A 327 -11.92 -15.58 7.77
CA ASP A 327 -10.76 -15.52 8.65
C ASP A 327 -10.69 -14.21 9.45
N GLN A 328 -9.63 -14.06 10.24
CA GLN A 328 -9.42 -12.91 11.12
C GLN A 328 -8.83 -11.66 10.43
N TRP A 329 -8.51 -11.72 9.15
CA TRP A 329 -7.81 -10.65 8.42
C TRP A 329 -8.80 -9.61 7.87
N TRP A 330 -9.45 -8.91 8.80
CA TRP A 330 -10.59 -8.04 8.55
C TRP A 330 -10.32 -6.98 7.48
N ALA A 331 -9.16 -6.32 7.50
CA ALA A 331 -8.84 -5.28 6.52
C ALA A 331 -8.87 -5.82 5.09
N TRP A 332 -8.25 -6.98 4.82
CA TRP A 332 -8.28 -7.58 3.50
C TRP A 332 -9.66 -8.11 3.11
N ASN A 333 -10.46 -8.57 4.08
CA ASN A 333 -11.86 -8.94 3.82
C ASN A 333 -12.65 -7.72 3.34
N ARG A 334 -12.50 -6.56 4.01
CA ARG A 334 -13.19 -5.30 3.61
C ARG A 334 -12.69 -4.75 2.27
N VAL A 335 -11.39 -4.81 2.01
CA VAL A 335 -10.82 -4.39 0.73
C VAL A 335 -11.40 -5.20 -0.43
N LEU A 336 -11.41 -6.53 -0.32
CA LEU A 336 -11.92 -7.40 -1.38
C LEU A 336 -13.44 -7.27 -1.57
N GLU A 337 -14.21 -7.16 -0.49
CA GLU A 337 -15.66 -6.89 -0.54
C GLU A 337 -15.96 -5.57 -1.24
N TRP A 338 -15.21 -4.51 -0.91
CA TRP A 338 -15.40 -3.20 -1.53
C TRP A 338 -15.07 -3.23 -3.03
N ILE A 339 -13.95 -3.86 -3.41
CA ILE A 339 -13.56 -4.02 -4.83
C ILE A 339 -14.66 -4.77 -5.60
N GLU A 340 -15.17 -5.88 -5.04
CA GLU A 340 -16.22 -6.68 -5.68
C GLU A 340 -17.54 -5.91 -5.84
N THR A 341 -17.94 -5.16 -4.81
CA THR A 341 -19.14 -4.31 -4.85
C THR A 341 -19.00 -3.21 -5.91
N SER A 342 -17.85 -2.53 -5.95
CA SER A 342 -17.57 -1.47 -6.92
C SER A 342 -17.51 -1.97 -8.35
N ARG A 343 -17.03 -3.20 -8.54
CA ARG A 343 -17.01 -3.88 -9.85
C ARG A 343 -18.43 -4.19 -10.31
N SER A 344 -19.26 -4.75 -9.44
CA SER A 344 -20.65 -5.16 -9.76
C SER A 344 -21.53 -3.95 -10.13
N GLN A 345 -21.44 -2.85 -9.40
CA GLN A 345 -22.18 -1.62 -9.70
C GLN A 345 -21.84 -1.04 -11.08
N LYS A 346 -20.57 -1.12 -11.51
CA LYS A 346 -20.17 -0.66 -12.85
C LYS A 346 -20.74 -1.54 -13.98
N ILE A 347 -20.86 -2.85 -13.75
CA ILE A 347 -21.46 -3.78 -14.72
C ILE A 347 -22.95 -3.48 -14.88
N GLU A 348 -23.70 -3.29 -13.79
CA GLU A 348 -25.13 -2.96 -13.82
C GLU A 348 -25.40 -1.64 -14.53
N ASN A 349 -24.64 -0.57 -14.20
CA ASN A 349 -24.77 0.72 -14.85
C ASN A 349 -24.43 0.68 -16.35
N GLY A 350 -23.41 -0.10 -16.75
CA GLY A 350 -23.03 -0.30 -18.14
C GLY A 350 -24.08 -1.10 -18.94
N SER A 351 -24.75 -2.06 -18.33
CA SER A 351 -25.84 -2.83 -18.97
C SER A 351 -27.10 -2.00 -19.15
N MET A 352 -27.46 -1.13 -18.20
CA MET A 352 -28.60 -0.22 -18.32
C MET A 352 -28.41 0.85 -19.41
N GLN A 353 -27.19 1.31 -19.65
CA GLN A 353 -26.92 2.25 -20.75
C GLN A 353 -27.04 1.58 -22.12
N LYS A 354 -26.63 0.32 -22.27
CA LYS A 354 -26.75 -0.43 -23.53
C LYS A 354 -28.19 -0.85 -23.87
N SER A 355 -29.08 -0.94 -22.88
CA SER A 355 -30.51 -1.25 -23.11
C SER A 355 -31.36 -0.03 -23.46
N LYS A 356 -30.79 1.18 -23.40
CA LYS A 356 -31.48 2.45 -23.75
C LYS A 356 -31.06 3.01 -25.13
N VAL A 357 -30.20 2.31 -25.84
CA VAL A 357 -29.79 2.61 -27.23
C VAL A 357 -30.39 1.52 -28.15
#